data_bd09b7f8534ff350254612ea674ee2e8
#
_entry.id   bd09b7f8534ff350254612ea674ee2e8
#
_cell.length_a   1.000
_cell.length_b   1.000
_cell.length_c   1.000
_cell.angle_alpha   90.00
_cell.angle_beta   90.00
_cell.angle_gamma   90.00
#
_symmetry.space_group_name_H-M   'P 1'
#
loop_
_entity.id
_entity.type
_entity.pdbx_description
1 polymer ?
#
loop_
_entity_poly.entity_id
_entity_poly.type
_entity_poly.pdbx_seq_one_letter_code
_entity_poly.pdbx_strand_id
1 'polypeptide(L)'
;MFPSLGLGIYCRVLQIGQIHRVTLIRGRRRTLTPAPWICPKEKNEVKYLKPDERAYLEQVAQQENLIAEPEVLYPKKTASDLARTPEVEATWTQDSKRVGLLATKIGMAPQWLNDGTRVLCTLLHVQQNHVVSAVDPDTWFKQTSVGKRKAFGRFGPMWKVTVGAIDANPAFLSHPYRRMFDKVGIPCKDKLASFLVTENAVVSPGTRLEVRHFTVGQFVNVSGKTIDWGFQGVMHRWGMRGQPSYHTTKSHRRVGSIGSTGDARVWPGKRLPGHMGYEWRLASGLEVMRINPVTQVIYVKGCVPGDHGELLLINDCWNEKKEVKEPPFPTFVPEEGDDLALYNCAVDAPISDITAYDIYHPKLFRFTSPSIVYTEEDETKSAAREKGRAKIAKVKK
;
A
#
# COMPACT_ATOMS: atom_id res chain seq x y z
N MET A 1 -21.97 46.39 -12.35
CA MET A 1 -22.86 45.22 -12.38
C MET A 1 -22.00 43.99 -12.64
N PHE A 2 -21.68 43.27 -11.61
CA PHE A 2 -20.92 42.02 -11.71
C PHE A 2 -21.92 40.85 -11.85
N PRO A 3 -21.74 39.91 -12.76
CA PRO A 3 -22.63 38.79 -12.88
C PRO A 3 -22.39 37.77 -11.75
N SER A 4 -23.45 37.48 -11.03
CA SER A 4 -23.52 36.61 -9.83
C SER A 4 -23.35 35.11 -10.10
N LEU A 5 -22.78 34.71 -11.22
CA LEU A 5 -22.66 33.30 -11.64
C LEU A 5 -21.47 32.54 -11.04
N GLY A 6 -20.42 33.23 -10.57
CA GLY A 6 -19.24 32.59 -10.03
C GLY A 6 -19.40 32.03 -8.60
N LEU A 7 -20.24 32.64 -7.77
CA LEU A 7 -20.40 32.25 -6.37
C LEU A 7 -21.23 30.98 -6.17
N GLY A 8 -22.16 30.70 -7.10
CA GLY A 8 -23.01 29.50 -7.00
C GLY A 8 -22.27 28.18 -7.25
N ILE A 9 -21.29 28.19 -8.12
CA ILE A 9 -20.48 26.98 -8.42
C ILE A 9 -19.49 26.69 -7.28
N TYR A 10 -18.88 27.74 -6.73
CA TYR A 10 -17.97 27.60 -5.59
C TYR A 10 -18.69 27.07 -4.33
N CYS A 11 -19.91 27.54 -4.08
CA CYS A 11 -20.69 27.04 -2.94
C CYS A 11 -21.13 25.58 -3.13
N ARG A 12 -21.44 25.14 -4.36
CA ARG A 12 -21.80 23.75 -4.61
C ARG A 12 -20.60 22.79 -4.48
N VAL A 13 -19.41 23.19 -4.95
CA VAL A 13 -18.18 22.39 -4.79
C VAL A 13 -17.80 22.30 -3.31
N LEU A 14 -17.95 23.37 -2.53
CA LEU A 14 -17.70 23.35 -1.09
C LEU A 14 -18.73 22.49 -0.34
N GLN A 15 -20.00 22.50 -0.75
CA GLN A 15 -21.02 21.65 -0.14
C GLN A 15 -20.81 20.16 -0.46
N ILE A 16 -20.39 19.81 -1.69
CA ILE A 16 -20.06 18.44 -2.05
C ILE A 16 -18.83 17.95 -1.27
N GLY A 17 -17.81 18.79 -1.11
CA GLY A 17 -16.64 18.49 -0.28
C GLY A 17 -16.99 18.31 1.20
N GLN A 18 -17.96 19.06 1.74
CA GLN A 18 -18.45 18.90 3.12
C GLN A 18 -19.26 17.61 3.30
N ILE A 19 -20.10 17.23 2.33
CA ILE A 19 -20.88 15.98 2.39
C ILE A 19 -19.93 14.77 2.41
N HIS A 20 -18.86 14.78 1.62
CA HIS A 20 -17.86 13.71 1.67
C HIS A 20 -17.05 13.69 2.98
N ARG A 21 -16.75 14.86 3.57
CA ARG A 21 -16.13 14.92 4.90
C ARG A 21 -17.03 14.37 6.00
N VAL A 22 -18.32 14.64 5.94
CA VAL A 22 -19.29 14.13 6.92
C VAL A 22 -19.44 12.61 6.81
N THR A 23 -19.37 12.02 5.62
CA THR A 23 -19.38 10.57 5.45
C THR A 23 -18.07 9.91 5.89
N LEU A 24 -16.93 10.59 5.78
CA LEU A 24 -15.65 10.13 6.32
C LEU A 24 -15.57 10.19 7.85
N ILE A 25 -16.22 11.18 8.49
CA ILE A 25 -16.25 11.37 9.96
C ILE A 25 -17.10 10.30 10.65
N ARG A 26 -18.06 9.66 9.99
CA ARG A 26 -18.88 8.60 10.58
C ARG A 26 -18.15 7.29 10.86
N GLY A 27 -16.87 7.17 10.54
CA GLY A 27 -16.05 5.99 10.87
C GLY A 27 -16.57 4.68 10.30
N ARG A 28 -17.66 4.70 9.53
CA ARG A 28 -18.17 3.51 8.84
C ARG A 28 -17.36 3.31 7.57
N ARG A 29 -16.46 2.39 7.65
CA ARG A 29 -15.82 1.90 6.45
C ARG A 29 -16.74 0.96 5.72
N ARG A 30 -16.63 1.00 4.42
CA ARG A 30 -17.24 0.03 3.56
C ARG A 30 -16.61 -1.32 3.86
N THR A 31 -17.41 -2.22 4.38
CA THR A 31 -17.03 -3.58 4.72
C THR A 31 -16.73 -4.46 3.52
N LEU A 32 -17.29 -4.08 2.41
CA LEU A 32 -17.13 -4.80 1.14
C LEU A 32 -16.80 -3.79 0.07
N THR A 33 -15.72 -3.99 -0.60
CA THR A 33 -15.47 -3.36 -1.90
C THR A 33 -16.49 -3.96 -2.85
N PRO A 34 -17.40 -3.17 -3.45
CA PRO A 34 -18.29 -3.70 -4.44
C PRO A 34 -17.47 -4.36 -5.54
N ALA A 35 -17.99 -5.45 -6.08
CA ALA A 35 -17.35 -6.13 -7.18
C ALA A 35 -17.00 -5.13 -8.29
N PRO A 36 -15.86 -5.26 -8.97
CA PRO A 36 -15.37 -4.29 -9.94
C PRO A 36 -16.40 -3.93 -11.04
N TRP A 37 -17.28 -4.88 -11.37
CA TRP A 37 -18.36 -4.71 -12.35
C TRP A 37 -19.59 -3.96 -11.82
N ILE A 38 -19.74 -3.80 -10.50
CA ILE A 38 -20.89 -3.11 -9.89
C ILE A 38 -20.59 -1.64 -9.68
N CYS A 39 -19.36 -1.32 -9.33
CA CYS A 39 -18.99 0.05 -9.03
C CYS A 39 -17.53 0.28 -9.44
N PRO A 40 -17.28 1.00 -10.53
CA PRO A 40 -15.93 1.45 -10.79
C PRO A 40 -15.47 2.28 -9.60
N LYS A 41 -14.29 1.94 -9.06
CA LYS A 41 -13.72 2.56 -7.85
C LYS A 41 -13.19 3.98 -8.08
N GLU A 42 -13.54 4.57 -9.17
CA GLU A 42 -13.21 5.96 -9.40
C GLU A 42 -13.95 6.80 -8.39
N LYS A 43 -13.24 7.21 -7.35
CA LYS A 43 -13.65 8.27 -6.44
C LYS A 43 -13.68 9.62 -7.17
N ASN A 44 -14.14 9.64 -8.39
CA ASN A 44 -14.12 10.83 -9.20
C ASN A 44 -15.34 11.64 -8.86
N GLU A 45 -15.14 12.63 -8.06
CA GLU A 45 -16.04 13.77 -7.94
C GLU A 45 -16.35 14.36 -9.33
N VAL A 46 -15.40 14.26 -10.23
CA VAL A 46 -15.47 14.57 -11.65
C VAL A 46 -16.48 13.71 -12.43
N LYS A 47 -16.92 12.57 -11.89
CA LYS A 47 -17.89 11.68 -12.55
C LYS A 47 -19.27 12.31 -12.78
N TYR A 48 -19.61 13.33 -12.02
CA TYR A 48 -20.88 14.04 -12.13
C TYR A 48 -20.80 15.28 -13.01
N LEU A 49 -19.62 15.63 -13.50
CA LEU A 49 -19.44 16.75 -14.42
C LEU A 49 -19.66 16.27 -15.85
N LYS A 50 -20.31 17.10 -16.64
CA LYS A 50 -20.40 16.88 -18.08
C LYS A 50 -19.01 16.92 -18.70
N PRO A 51 -18.77 16.23 -19.83
CA PRO A 51 -17.45 16.24 -20.49
C PRO A 51 -16.93 17.65 -20.78
N ASP A 52 -17.82 18.55 -21.20
CA ASP A 52 -17.47 19.94 -21.52
C ASP A 52 -17.06 20.74 -20.27
N GLU A 53 -17.74 20.52 -19.14
CA GLU A 53 -17.40 21.15 -17.86
C GLU A 53 -16.06 20.62 -17.34
N ARG A 54 -15.77 19.36 -17.60
CA ARG A 54 -14.50 18.73 -17.24
C ARG A 54 -13.35 19.33 -18.06
N ALA A 55 -13.51 19.40 -19.37
CA ALA A 55 -12.52 19.99 -20.26
C ALA A 55 -12.23 21.47 -19.91
N TYR A 56 -13.28 22.22 -19.59
CA TYR A 56 -13.14 23.60 -19.12
C TYR A 56 -12.36 23.70 -17.81
N LEU A 57 -12.65 22.87 -16.82
CA LEU A 57 -11.92 22.87 -15.55
C LEU A 57 -10.47 22.45 -15.71
N GLU A 58 -10.18 21.50 -16.60
CA GLU A 58 -8.82 21.09 -16.94
C GLU A 58 -8.05 22.24 -17.60
N GLN A 59 -8.69 22.97 -18.53
CA GLN A 59 -8.09 24.17 -19.14
C GLN A 59 -7.81 25.28 -18.13
N VAL A 60 -8.76 25.58 -17.25
CA VAL A 60 -8.58 26.60 -16.21
C VAL A 60 -7.46 26.18 -15.24
N ALA A 61 -7.42 24.90 -14.87
CA ALA A 61 -6.39 24.38 -14.00
C ALA A 61 -4.99 24.45 -14.64
N GLN A 62 -4.89 24.26 -15.94
CA GLN A 62 -3.64 24.44 -16.69
C GLN A 62 -3.24 25.91 -16.79
N GLN A 63 -4.21 26.81 -17.10
CA GLN A 63 -3.95 28.25 -17.22
C GLN A 63 -3.53 28.88 -15.90
N GLU A 64 -4.13 28.47 -14.78
CA GLU A 64 -3.78 29.00 -13.46
C GLU A 64 -2.58 28.26 -12.82
N ASN A 65 -1.89 27.40 -13.56
CA ASN A 65 -0.81 26.55 -13.04
C ASN A 65 -1.20 25.79 -11.76
N LEU A 66 -2.50 25.53 -11.55
CA LEU A 66 -3.01 24.75 -10.42
C LEU A 66 -2.63 23.28 -10.53
N ILE A 67 -2.42 22.82 -11.77
CA ILE A 67 -1.80 21.54 -12.10
C ILE A 67 -0.40 21.86 -12.66
N ALA A 68 0.40 22.57 -11.88
CA ALA A 68 1.80 22.71 -12.23
C ALA A 68 2.42 21.32 -12.18
N GLU A 69 3.10 20.95 -13.23
CA GLU A 69 3.90 19.74 -13.20
C GLU A 69 4.81 19.80 -11.97
N PRO A 70 4.89 18.73 -11.18
CA PRO A 70 5.70 18.72 -9.95
C PRO A 70 7.14 19.16 -10.18
N GLU A 71 7.61 19.06 -11.43
CA GLU A 71 8.95 19.46 -11.85
C GLU A 71 9.21 20.96 -11.82
N VAL A 72 8.16 21.78 -12.04
CA VAL A 72 8.30 23.24 -12.10
C VAL A 72 8.27 23.87 -10.71
N LEU A 73 7.48 23.30 -9.80
CA LEU A 73 7.32 23.82 -8.44
C LEU A 73 8.40 23.32 -7.47
N TYR A 74 8.95 22.17 -7.73
CA TYR A 74 9.89 21.52 -6.84
C TYR A 74 11.15 21.12 -7.59
N PRO A 75 12.28 21.83 -7.39
CA PRO A 75 13.52 21.45 -8.02
C PRO A 75 13.84 20.00 -7.67
N LYS A 76 14.00 19.17 -8.68
CA LYS A 76 14.46 17.79 -8.48
C LYS A 76 15.82 17.85 -7.81
N LYS A 77 15.94 17.27 -6.62
CA LYS A 77 17.26 17.05 -6.04
C LYS A 77 18.01 16.12 -6.98
N THR A 78 19.16 16.55 -7.43
CA THR A 78 20.06 15.72 -8.23
C THR A 78 20.60 14.57 -7.40
N ALA A 79 21.09 13.50 -8.03
CA ALA A 79 21.74 12.40 -7.33
C ALA A 79 22.86 12.89 -6.39
N SER A 80 23.58 13.96 -6.80
CA SER A 80 24.60 14.62 -5.98
C SER A 80 24.02 15.29 -4.72
N ASP A 81 22.81 15.82 -4.77
CA ASP A 81 22.14 16.43 -3.61
C ASP A 81 21.59 15.36 -2.65
N LEU A 82 21.25 14.19 -3.18
CA LEU A 82 20.84 13.02 -2.39
C LEU A 82 22.07 12.36 -1.74
N ALA A 83 23.21 12.38 -2.39
CA ALA A 83 24.48 11.87 -1.84
C ALA A 83 25.07 12.76 -0.74
N ARG A 84 24.63 14.02 -0.63
CA ARG A 84 24.95 14.92 0.49
C ARG A 84 24.08 14.65 1.72
N THR A 85 23.95 13.41 2.12
CA THR A 85 23.55 13.10 3.48
C THR A 85 24.71 13.50 4.42
N PRO A 86 24.40 13.97 5.66
CA PRO A 86 25.46 14.45 6.56
C PRO A 86 26.57 13.42 6.72
N GLU A 87 27.77 13.93 6.89
CA GLU A 87 29.09 13.27 6.94
C GLU A 87 29.27 12.16 8.00
N VAL A 88 28.20 11.61 8.51
CA VAL A 88 28.26 10.41 9.35
C VAL A 88 28.43 9.25 8.39
N GLU A 89 29.58 8.61 8.41
CA GLU A 89 29.79 7.31 7.76
C GLU A 89 28.74 6.35 8.29
N ALA A 90 27.66 6.21 7.53
CA ALA A 90 26.50 5.45 7.93
C ALA A 90 26.82 3.95 7.76
N THR A 91 27.49 3.37 8.76
CA THR A 91 27.77 1.94 8.79
C THR A 91 26.57 1.19 9.32
N TRP A 92 26.19 0.14 8.60
CA TRP A 92 25.12 -0.75 9.03
C TRP A 92 25.59 -1.64 10.20
N THR A 93 24.74 -1.77 11.21
CA THR A 93 24.91 -2.71 12.32
C THR A 93 23.64 -3.55 12.48
N GLN A 94 23.72 -4.69 13.15
CA GLN A 94 22.56 -5.56 13.38
C GLN A 94 21.42 -4.86 14.14
N ASP A 95 21.74 -3.90 15.00
CA ASP A 95 20.79 -3.10 15.76
C ASP A 95 20.22 -1.92 14.96
N SER A 96 20.75 -1.64 13.77
CA SER A 96 20.31 -0.54 12.93
C SER A 96 18.90 -0.77 12.40
N LYS A 97 18.03 0.22 12.60
CA LYS A 97 16.66 0.24 12.09
C LYS A 97 16.54 1.27 11.00
N ARG A 98 16.39 0.79 9.78
CA ARG A 98 16.18 1.65 8.60
C ARG A 98 14.75 2.17 8.51
N VAL A 99 14.57 3.18 7.69
CA VAL A 99 13.24 3.67 7.30
C VAL A 99 12.49 2.56 6.52
N GLY A 100 11.17 2.51 6.66
CA GLY A 100 10.34 1.60 5.87
C GLY A 100 9.74 2.28 4.64
N LEU A 101 9.10 1.49 3.80
CA LEU A 101 8.36 1.94 2.62
C LEU A 101 6.86 1.87 2.82
N LEU A 102 6.16 2.76 2.13
CA LEU A 102 4.71 2.73 1.97
C LEU A 102 4.36 2.09 0.63
N ALA A 103 3.51 1.09 0.63
CA ALA A 103 3.08 0.43 -0.58
C ALA A 103 1.56 0.23 -0.62
N THR A 104 1.01 0.09 -1.80
CA THR A 104 -0.38 -0.32 -2.01
C THR A 104 -0.42 -1.77 -2.46
N LYS A 105 -1.37 -2.53 -1.92
CA LYS A 105 -1.57 -3.92 -2.31
C LYS A 105 -2.25 -3.97 -3.68
N ILE A 106 -1.61 -4.59 -4.65
CA ILE A 106 -2.20 -4.84 -5.98
C ILE A 106 -3.07 -6.09 -5.94
N GLY A 107 -2.50 -7.20 -5.50
CA GLY A 107 -3.14 -8.51 -5.52
C GLY A 107 -2.16 -9.63 -5.26
N MET A 108 -2.51 -10.85 -5.68
CA MET A 108 -1.64 -12.02 -5.56
C MET A 108 -1.46 -12.68 -6.92
N ALA A 109 -0.21 -13.08 -7.21
CA ALA A 109 0.14 -13.82 -8.41
C ALA A 109 0.96 -15.06 -8.06
N PRO A 110 0.79 -16.17 -8.78
CA PRO A 110 1.62 -17.34 -8.63
C PRO A 110 3.00 -17.11 -9.26
N GLN A 111 4.02 -17.65 -8.60
CA GLN A 111 5.39 -17.76 -9.12
C GLN A 111 5.83 -19.21 -8.98
N TRP A 112 6.82 -19.62 -9.74
CA TRP A 112 7.35 -20.98 -9.71
C TRP A 112 8.81 -20.97 -9.28
N LEU A 113 9.17 -21.90 -8.44
CA LEU A 113 10.55 -22.15 -8.07
C LEU A 113 11.21 -23.07 -9.12
N ASN A 114 12.53 -23.12 -9.10
CA ASN A 114 13.30 -24.03 -9.98
C ASN A 114 12.93 -25.51 -9.77
N ASP A 115 12.43 -25.86 -8.59
CA ASP A 115 11.94 -27.19 -8.24
C ASP A 115 10.54 -27.51 -8.82
N GLY A 116 9.95 -26.60 -9.62
CA GLY A 116 8.58 -26.71 -10.11
C GLY A 116 7.49 -26.39 -9.07
N THR A 117 7.87 -26.10 -7.83
CA THR A 117 6.91 -25.78 -6.77
C THR A 117 6.26 -24.42 -7.01
N ARG A 118 4.93 -24.37 -6.98
CA ARG A 118 4.16 -23.13 -7.09
C ARG A 118 4.14 -22.38 -5.78
N VAL A 119 4.53 -21.11 -5.81
CA VAL A 119 4.50 -20.20 -4.67
C VAL A 119 3.58 -19.02 -4.99
N LEU A 120 2.70 -18.68 -4.05
CA LEU A 120 1.86 -17.49 -4.16
C LEU A 120 2.62 -16.29 -3.61
N CYS A 121 2.72 -15.24 -4.41
CA CYS A 121 3.33 -13.98 -4.02
C CYS A 121 2.29 -12.86 -4.04
N THR A 122 2.37 -11.96 -3.05
CA THR A 122 1.60 -10.72 -3.04
C THR A 122 2.41 -9.62 -3.71
N LEU A 123 1.78 -8.87 -4.58
CA LEU A 123 2.35 -7.73 -5.29
C LEU A 123 2.09 -6.44 -4.52
N LEU A 124 3.15 -5.71 -4.22
CA LEU A 124 3.13 -4.46 -3.48
C LEU A 124 3.71 -3.35 -4.35
N HIS A 125 2.91 -2.35 -4.65
CA HIS A 125 3.31 -1.20 -5.47
C HIS A 125 3.77 -0.05 -4.58
N VAL A 126 5.00 0.36 -4.71
CA VAL A 126 5.60 1.48 -3.99
C VAL A 126 5.45 2.74 -4.85
N GLN A 127 4.53 3.61 -4.46
CA GLN A 127 4.20 4.80 -5.24
C GLN A 127 4.89 6.03 -4.67
N GLN A 128 5.86 6.56 -5.39
CA GLN A 128 6.47 7.88 -5.17
C GLN A 128 6.74 8.21 -3.70
N ASN A 129 7.46 7.34 -3.03
CA ASN A 129 7.79 7.54 -1.62
C ASN A 129 8.89 8.60 -1.46
N HIS A 130 8.65 9.59 -0.59
CA HIS A 130 9.63 10.61 -0.21
C HIS A 130 9.67 10.79 1.30
N VAL A 131 10.84 11.10 1.81
CA VAL A 131 11.00 11.48 3.21
C VAL A 131 10.54 12.94 3.38
N VAL A 132 9.51 13.13 4.20
CA VAL A 132 8.92 14.45 4.45
C VAL A 132 9.60 15.16 5.61
N SER A 133 9.87 14.45 6.70
CA SER A 133 10.52 15.01 7.87
C SER A 133 11.27 13.95 8.66
N ALA A 134 12.39 14.36 9.25
CA ALA A 134 13.11 13.61 10.25
C ALA A 134 13.17 14.44 11.53
N VAL A 135 12.71 13.91 12.63
CA VAL A 135 12.61 14.61 13.93
C VAL A 135 13.39 13.81 14.98
N ASP A 136 14.25 14.52 15.71
CA ASP A 136 15.05 13.96 16.78
C ASP A 136 14.22 13.43 17.95
N PRO A 137 14.75 12.45 18.70
CA PRO A 137 14.01 11.79 19.77
C PRO A 137 13.54 12.74 20.85
N ASP A 138 14.35 13.75 21.24
CA ASP A 138 14.00 14.72 22.28
C ASP A 138 12.87 15.63 21.86
N THR A 139 12.92 16.14 20.62
CA THR A 139 11.92 17.04 20.09
C THR A 139 10.57 16.34 19.96
N TRP A 140 10.51 15.16 19.35
CA TRP A 140 9.20 14.50 19.20
C TRP A 140 8.69 13.89 20.52
N PHE A 141 9.56 13.55 21.48
CA PHE A 141 9.15 13.18 22.84
C PHE A 141 8.38 14.31 23.52
N LYS A 142 8.84 15.56 23.36
CA LYS A 142 8.18 16.75 23.90
C LYS A 142 6.87 17.06 23.18
N GLN A 143 6.85 16.93 21.86
CA GLN A 143 5.71 17.29 21.02
C GLN A 143 4.58 16.26 21.02
N THR A 144 4.88 14.99 21.26
CA THR A 144 3.92 13.91 21.13
C THR A 144 3.33 13.53 22.48
N SER A 145 1.99 13.48 22.57
CA SER A 145 1.29 13.02 23.79
C SER A 145 1.19 11.49 23.86
N VAL A 146 0.89 10.83 22.75
CA VAL A 146 0.65 9.39 22.69
C VAL A 146 1.83 8.64 22.09
N GLY A 147 2.30 7.61 22.80
CA GLY A 147 3.39 6.77 22.31
C GLY A 147 4.80 7.35 22.48
N LYS A 148 4.95 8.50 23.12
CA LYS A 148 6.23 9.20 23.33
C LYS A 148 7.33 8.33 23.96
N ARG A 149 6.98 7.34 24.78
CA ARG A 149 7.94 6.41 25.40
C ARG A 149 8.75 5.59 24.37
N LYS A 150 8.29 5.52 23.12
CA LYS A 150 9.00 4.84 22.04
C LYS A 150 10.24 5.61 21.57
N ALA A 151 10.36 6.90 21.93
CA ALA A 151 11.52 7.70 21.61
C ALA A 151 12.79 7.15 22.29
N PHE A 152 12.64 6.68 23.52
CA PHE A 152 13.71 6.10 24.32
C PHE A 152 13.36 4.66 24.66
N GLY A 153 13.32 3.81 23.64
CA GLY A 153 12.99 2.40 23.78
C GLY A 153 14.22 1.53 24.08
N ARG A 154 14.01 0.19 24.07
CA ARG A 154 15.07 -0.81 24.33
C ARG A 154 16.30 -0.66 23.40
N PHE A 155 16.10 -0.15 22.21
CA PHE A 155 17.16 -0.02 21.17
C PHE A 155 17.81 1.37 21.15
N GLY A 156 17.70 2.13 22.23
CA GLY A 156 18.27 3.48 22.34
C GLY A 156 17.34 4.60 21.84
N PRO A 157 17.89 5.79 21.65
CA PRO A 157 17.15 6.93 21.13
C PRO A 157 16.71 6.66 19.67
N MET A 158 15.42 6.91 19.38
CA MET A 158 14.83 6.64 18.07
C MET A 158 14.37 7.95 17.42
N TRP A 159 14.89 8.19 16.24
CA TRP A 159 14.41 9.26 15.36
C TRP A 159 13.06 8.91 14.77
N LYS A 160 12.23 9.91 14.57
CA LYS A 160 10.94 9.76 13.90
C LYS A 160 11.03 10.30 12.48
N VAL A 161 11.09 9.39 11.51
CA VAL A 161 11.09 9.73 10.08
C VAL A 161 9.69 9.57 9.52
N THR A 162 9.17 10.63 8.90
CA THR A 162 7.85 10.61 8.25
C THR A 162 8.04 10.47 6.75
N VAL A 163 7.43 9.44 6.19
CA VAL A 163 7.44 9.14 4.75
C VAL A 163 6.07 9.43 4.17
N GLY A 164 6.06 10.09 3.02
CA GLY A 164 4.86 10.34 2.23
C GLY A 164 4.84 9.46 0.99
N ALA A 165 3.66 8.98 0.61
CA ALA A 165 3.42 8.19 -0.60
C ALA A 165 2.19 8.69 -1.33
N ILE A 166 2.13 8.38 -2.62
CA ILE A 166 1.05 8.74 -3.55
C ILE A 166 0.93 10.25 -3.69
N ASP A 167 1.28 10.76 -4.84
CA ASP A 167 1.17 12.19 -5.13
C ASP A 167 -0.30 12.60 -5.16
N ALA A 168 -0.58 13.73 -4.55
CA ALA A 168 -1.92 14.28 -4.45
C ALA A 168 -1.96 15.69 -5.06
N ASN A 169 -3.06 16.00 -5.73
CA ASN A 169 -3.26 17.33 -6.29
C ASN A 169 -3.33 18.37 -5.15
N PRO A 170 -2.44 19.38 -5.15
CA PRO A 170 -2.40 20.41 -4.10
C PRO A 170 -3.69 21.22 -3.99
N ALA A 171 -4.48 21.32 -5.07
CA ALA A 171 -5.74 22.05 -5.06
C ALA A 171 -6.77 21.48 -4.08
N PHE A 172 -6.75 20.16 -3.82
CA PHE A 172 -7.67 19.50 -2.89
C PHE A 172 -7.17 19.43 -1.46
N LEU A 173 -5.98 19.95 -1.19
CA LEU A 173 -5.36 19.89 0.12
C LEU A 173 -5.47 21.23 0.87
N SER A 174 -5.56 21.16 2.18
CA SER A 174 -5.56 22.36 3.03
C SER A 174 -4.20 23.06 3.00
N HIS A 175 -4.19 24.38 3.07
CA HIS A 175 -2.97 25.17 3.03
C HIS A 175 -1.92 24.81 4.11
N PRO A 176 -2.28 24.51 5.38
CA PRO A 176 -1.29 24.07 6.37
C PRO A 176 -0.65 22.73 6.01
N TYR A 177 -1.41 21.84 5.37
CA TYR A 177 -0.89 20.54 4.95
C TYR A 177 0.08 20.67 3.77
N ARG A 178 -0.21 21.54 2.79
CA ARG A 178 0.69 21.83 1.67
C ARG A 178 2.01 22.41 2.11
N ARG A 179 2.00 23.37 3.04
CA ARG A 179 3.23 24.00 3.56
C ARG A 179 4.24 23.02 4.14
N MET A 180 3.80 21.85 4.55
CA MET A 180 4.70 20.83 5.09
C MET A 180 5.61 20.24 3.97
N PHE A 181 5.07 20.14 2.77
CA PHE A 181 5.80 19.66 1.60
C PHE A 181 6.60 20.77 0.93
N ASP A 182 6.03 21.97 0.88
CA ASP A 182 6.69 23.16 0.30
C ASP A 182 8.03 23.45 0.99
N LYS A 183 8.12 23.26 2.31
CA LYS A 183 9.37 23.44 3.08
C LYS A 183 10.50 22.52 2.63
N VAL A 184 10.16 21.36 2.11
CA VAL A 184 11.12 20.33 1.73
C VAL A 184 11.35 20.32 0.22
N GLY A 185 10.45 20.97 -0.55
CA GLY A 185 10.50 21.01 -2.01
C GLY A 185 10.09 19.67 -2.65
N ILE A 186 9.10 18.98 -2.09
CA ILE A 186 8.55 17.72 -2.60
C ILE A 186 7.08 17.86 -2.98
N PRO A 187 6.57 17.09 -3.94
CA PRO A 187 5.15 17.10 -4.27
C PRO A 187 4.30 16.68 -3.07
N CYS A 188 3.08 17.24 -3.00
CA CYS A 188 2.13 16.91 -1.95
C CYS A 188 1.77 15.43 -1.96
N LYS A 189 1.63 14.81 -0.80
CA LYS A 189 1.35 13.38 -0.66
C LYS A 189 -0.03 13.13 -0.05
N ASP A 190 -0.73 12.10 -0.54
CA ASP A 190 -2.03 11.68 0.01
C ASP A 190 -1.88 10.89 1.32
N LYS A 191 -0.85 10.05 1.41
CA LYS A 191 -0.64 9.15 2.55
C LYS A 191 0.67 9.47 3.24
N LEU A 192 0.60 9.55 4.57
CA LEU A 192 1.76 9.72 5.43
C LEU A 192 1.83 8.59 6.45
N ALA A 193 3.03 8.11 6.71
CA ALA A 193 3.31 7.25 7.85
C ALA A 193 4.66 7.60 8.46
N SER A 194 4.83 7.29 9.75
CA SER A 194 6.06 7.56 10.47
C SER A 194 6.72 6.26 10.88
N PHE A 195 8.03 6.21 10.68
CA PHE A 195 8.89 5.10 11.07
C PHE A 195 9.82 5.54 12.18
N LEU A 196 10.17 4.61 13.06
CA LEU A 196 11.17 4.82 14.08
C LEU A 196 12.49 4.24 13.58
N VAL A 197 13.49 5.09 13.53
CA VAL A 197 14.77 4.84 12.88
C VAL A 197 15.88 5.11 13.88
N THR A 198 16.97 4.35 13.83
CA THR A 198 18.17 4.63 14.61
C THR A 198 18.93 5.82 14.03
N GLU A 199 19.75 6.47 14.83
CA GLU A 199 20.46 7.68 14.43
C GLU A 199 21.33 7.48 13.18
N ASN A 200 22.05 6.35 13.10
CA ASN A 200 22.89 6.02 11.95
C ASN A 200 22.13 5.79 10.64
N ALA A 201 20.82 5.47 10.71
CA ALA A 201 19.97 5.19 9.56
C ALA A 201 19.03 6.35 9.18
N VAL A 202 19.28 7.54 9.72
CA VAL A 202 18.45 8.71 9.42
C VAL A 202 18.69 9.16 7.99
N VAL A 203 17.57 9.34 7.26
CA VAL A 203 17.56 9.81 5.87
C VAL A 203 17.12 11.25 5.84
N SER A 204 17.78 12.09 5.05
CA SER A 204 17.47 13.53 4.93
C SER A 204 16.08 13.75 4.33
N PRO A 205 15.32 14.78 4.79
CA PRO A 205 14.06 15.16 4.16
C PRO A 205 14.25 15.52 2.68
N GLY A 206 13.27 15.10 1.84
CA GLY A 206 13.31 15.26 0.39
C GLY A 206 13.91 14.06 -0.37
N THR A 207 14.52 13.11 0.32
CA THR A 207 15.05 11.90 -0.31
C THR A 207 13.92 11.03 -0.84
N ARG A 208 14.04 10.57 -2.09
CA ARG A 208 13.15 9.59 -2.70
C ARG A 208 13.54 8.19 -2.25
N LEU A 209 12.55 7.39 -1.91
CA LEU A 209 12.69 6.00 -1.52
C LEU A 209 12.11 5.09 -2.59
N GLU A 210 12.87 4.08 -3.01
CA GLU A 210 12.54 3.16 -4.08
C GLU A 210 12.43 1.72 -3.61
N VAL A 211 11.91 0.84 -4.46
CA VAL A 211 11.81 -0.58 -4.19
C VAL A 211 13.17 -1.25 -3.96
N ARG A 212 14.25 -0.70 -4.57
CA ARG A 212 15.63 -1.17 -4.38
C ARG A 212 16.18 -0.92 -2.96
N HIS A 213 15.42 -0.21 -2.11
CA HIS A 213 15.67 -0.15 -0.68
C HIS A 213 15.70 -1.53 -0.03
N PHE A 214 14.90 -2.46 -0.54
CA PHE A 214 14.94 -3.87 -0.17
C PHE A 214 15.68 -4.70 -1.21
N THR A 215 16.34 -5.75 -0.75
CA THR A 215 17.05 -6.70 -1.61
C THR A 215 16.23 -7.98 -1.78
N VAL A 216 16.43 -8.66 -2.89
CA VAL A 216 15.79 -9.96 -3.15
C VAL A 216 16.38 -11.02 -2.21
N GLY A 217 15.53 -11.87 -1.63
CA GLY A 217 15.91 -12.82 -0.58
C GLY A 217 15.89 -12.26 0.84
N GLN A 218 15.74 -10.94 0.99
CA GLN A 218 15.54 -10.30 2.28
C GLN A 218 14.17 -10.66 2.87
N PHE A 219 14.10 -10.74 4.19
CA PHE A 219 12.82 -10.88 4.90
C PHE A 219 12.29 -9.51 5.34
N VAL A 220 11.02 -9.31 5.12
CA VAL A 220 10.31 -8.06 5.45
C VAL A 220 9.12 -8.31 6.35
N ASN A 221 8.77 -7.30 7.12
CA ASN A 221 7.57 -7.23 7.93
C ASN A 221 6.58 -6.28 7.26
N VAL A 222 5.38 -6.76 6.98
CA VAL A 222 4.34 -5.96 6.35
C VAL A 222 3.17 -5.74 7.31
N SER A 223 2.92 -4.49 7.63
CA SER A 223 1.81 -4.07 8.49
C SER A 223 0.71 -3.44 7.65
N GLY A 224 -0.51 -3.85 7.91
CA GLY A 224 -1.67 -3.30 7.21
C GLY A 224 -2.94 -3.45 8.01
N LYS A 225 -3.99 -2.77 7.58
CA LYS A 225 -5.33 -2.95 8.13
C LYS A 225 -6.00 -4.13 7.45
N THR A 226 -6.56 -5.02 8.25
CA THR A 226 -7.31 -6.18 7.74
C THR A 226 -8.61 -5.75 7.07
N ILE A 227 -9.13 -6.62 6.21
CA ILE A 227 -10.43 -6.43 5.55
C ILE A 227 -11.50 -6.21 6.62
N ASP A 228 -12.34 -5.20 6.42
CA ASP A 228 -13.46 -4.91 7.30
C ASP A 228 -14.65 -5.82 6.96
N TRP A 229 -14.94 -6.76 7.86
CA TRP A 229 -16.08 -7.68 7.76
C TRP A 229 -17.34 -7.16 8.44
N GLY A 230 -17.25 -6.05 9.17
CA GLY A 230 -18.36 -5.53 9.95
C GLY A 230 -18.72 -6.42 11.16
N PHE A 231 -19.97 -6.40 11.56
CA PHE A 231 -20.45 -7.23 12.67
C PHE A 231 -20.62 -8.68 12.23
N GLN A 232 -19.84 -9.58 12.85
CA GLN A 232 -19.83 -10.99 12.52
C GLN A 232 -20.24 -11.85 13.70
N GLY A 233 -20.90 -12.97 13.38
CA GLY A 233 -21.24 -14.01 14.34
C GLY A 233 -20.01 -14.79 14.83
N VAL A 234 -20.16 -15.51 15.90
CA VAL A 234 -19.06 -16.23 16.58
C VAL A 234 -18.41 -17.31 15.72
N MET A 235 -19.14 -17.90 14.80
CA MET A 235 -18.58 -18.91 13.91
C MET A 235 -17.55 -18.30 12.95
N HIS A 236 -17.86 -17.15 12.35
CA HIS A 236 -16.93 -16.47 11.45
C HIS A 236 -15.82 -15.75 12.24
N ARG A 237 -16.20 -15.02 13.31
CA ARG A 237 -15.24 -14.19 14.07
C ARG A 237 -14.20 -15.03 14.84
N TRP A 238 -14.61 -16.18 15.41
CA TRP A 238 -13.78 -16.98 16.30
C TRP A 238 -13.57 -18.42 15.84
N GLY A 239 -14.13 -18.81 14.69
CA GLY A 239 -14.03 -20.18 14.18
C GLY A 239 -14.75 -21.22 15.03
N MET A 240 -15.79 -20.82 15.78
CA MET A 240 -16.56 -21.76 16.59
C MET A 240 -17.34 -22.72 15.71
N ARG A 241 -17.43 -23.98 16.12
CA ARG A 241 -18.11 -25.05 15.38
C ARG A 241 -19.63 -24.85 15.27
N GLY A 242 -20.26 -24.15 16.23
CA GLY A 242 -21.71 -24.04 16.35
C GLY A 242 -22.32 -25.23 17.08
N GLN A 243 -23.63 -25.33 17.03
CA GLN A 243 -24.40 -26.42 17.68
C GLN A 243 -24.91 -27.44 16.65
N PRO A 244 -25.29 -28.65 17.07
CA PRO A 244 -25.81 -29.68 16.17
C PRO A 244 -26.97 -29.17 15.31
N SER A 245 -27.06 -29.64 14.06
CA SER A 245 -28.08 -29.23 13.09
C SER A 245 -29.31 -30.13 13.07
N TYR A 246 -29.62 -30.81 14.20
CA TYR A 246 -30.80 -31.68 14.33
C TYR A 246 -32.08 -30.87 14.55
N HIS A 247 -33.23 -31.53 14.43
CA HIS A 247 -34.57 -30.93 14.48
C HIS A 247 -34.97 -30.30 15.81
N THR A 248 -34.25 -30.57 16.88
CA THR A 248 -34.60 -30.17 18.25
C THR A 248 -34.39 -28.71 18.57
N THR A 249 -33.57 -27.99 17.79
CA THR A 249 -33.27 -26.57 18.03
C THR A 249 -33.13 -25.80 16.72
N LYS A 250 -33.53 -24.53 16.73
CA LYS A 250 -33.28 -23.58 15.64
C LYS A 250 -32.03 -22.72 15.85
N SER A 251 -31.26 -22.97 16.93
CA SER A 251 -30.12 -22.15 17.37
C SER A 251 -28.76 -22.73 16.96
N HIS A 252 -28.57 -23.04 15.68
CA HIS A 252 -27.36 -23.72 15.17
C HIS A 252 -26.09 -22.89 15.18
N ARG A 253 -26.21 -21.58 15.02
CA ARG A 253 -25.07 -20.64 14.83
C ARG A 253 -24.84 -19.70 16.02
N ARG A 254 -25.56 -19.86 17.11
CA ARG A 254 -25.49 -19.00 18.30
C ARG A 254 -24.46 -19.52 19.32
N VAL A 255 -24.01 -18.60 20.17
CA VAL A 255 -23.29 -18.96 21.40
C VAL A 255 -24.31 -19.56 22.36
N GLY A 256 -23.99 -20.68 22.99
CA GLY A 256 -24.80 -21.23 24.07
C GLY A 256 -24.70 -20.39 25.35
N SER A 257 -24.47 -21.02 26.48
CA SER A 257 -24.25 -20.33 27.74
C SER A 257 -23.03 -19.40 27.68
N ILE A 258 -23.15 -18.19 28.19
CA ILE A 258 -22.08 -17.20 28.24
C ILE A 258 -21.33 -17.17 29.57
N GLY A 259 -21.80 -17.89 30.57
CA GLY A 259 -21.16 -18.00 31.89
C GLY A 259 -22.00 -18.78 32.88
N SER A 260 -21.49 -19.00 34.08
CA SER A 260 -22.18 -19.55 35.21
C SER A 260 -23.00 -18.49 35.95
N THR A 261 -24.11 -18.88 36.55
CA THR A 261 -24.94 -17.98 37.37
C THR A 261 -24.19 -17.46 38.60
N GLY A 262 -23.25 -18.22 39.15
CA GLY A 262 -22.46 -17.85 40.32
C GLY A 262 -21.44 -16.72 40.06
N ASP A 263 -21.05 -16.53 38.81
CA ASP A 263 -20.04 -15.51 38.46
C ASP A 263 -20.60 -14.07 38.40
N ALA A 264 -21.92 -13.90 38.42
CA ALA A 264 -22.65 -12.63 38.34
C ALA A 264 -22.24 -11.69 37.20
N ARG A 265 -21.34 -12.08 36.30
CA ARG A 265 -20.86 -11.29 35.13
C ARG A 265 -20.36 -12.19 34.03
N VAL A 266 -20.21 -11.62 32.85
CA VAL A 266 -19.48 -12.26 31.75
C VAL A 266 -18.00 -11.91 31.87
N TRP A 267 -17.12 -12.90 31.86
CA TRP A 267 -15.68 -12.68 32.00
C TRP A 267 -15.11 -11.90 30.83
N PRO A 268 -14.19 -10.95 31.09
CA PRO A 268 -13.45 -10.28 30.03
C PRO A 268 -12.74 -11.28 29.11
N GLY A 269 -12.74 -11.01 27.80
CA GLY A 269 -12.15 -11.91 26.81
C GLY A 269 -13.07 -13.04 26.34
N LYS A 270 -14.32 -13.14 26.84
CA LYS A 270 -15.31 -14.10 26.33
C LYS A 270 -15.51 -13.88 24.81
N ARG A 271 -15.43 -14.97 24.04
CA ARG A 271 -15.60 -14.95 22.59
C ARG A 271 -17.07 -14.75 22.22
N LEU A 272 -17.44 -13.54 21.85
CA LEU A 272 -18.80 -13.12 21.52
C LEU A 272 -18.85 -12.55 20.09
N PRO A 273 -20.05 -12.43 19.48
CA PRO A 273 -20.23 -11.72 18.23
C PRO A 273 -19.76 -10.26 18.35
N GLY A 274 -19.41 -9.67 17.26
CA GLY A 274 -19.00 -8.27 17.24
C GLY A 274 -18.29 -7.89 15.95
N HIS A 275 -17.75 -6.69 15.90
CA HIS A 275 -17.01 -6.20 14.77
C HIS A 275 -15.75 -7.04 14.53
N MET A 276 -15.53 -7.42 13.27
CA MET A 276 -14.38 -8.21 12.83
C MET A 276 -13.65 -7.48 11.72
N GLY A 277 -12.33 -7.38 11.86
CA GLY A 277 -11.50 -6.74 10.85
C GLY A 277 -11.26 -5.25 11.11
N TYR A 278 -10.65 -4.60 10.10
CA TYR A 278 -10.21 -3.22 10.18
C TYR A 278 -9.26 -2.93 11.34
N GLU A 279 -8.50 -3.92 11.70
CA GLU A 279 -7.47 -3.87 12.74
C GLU A 279 -6.09 -3.88 12.09
N TRP A 280 -5.14 -3.17 12.71
CA TRP A 280 -3.75 -3.28 12.31
C TRP A 280 -3.23 -4.69 12.63
N ARG A 281 -2.69 -5.35 11.62
CA ARG A 281 -2.05 -6.66 11.75
C ARG A 281 -0.70 -6.63 11.06
N LEU A 282 0.23 -7.39 11.62
CA LEU A 282 1.56 -7.56 11.12
C LEU A 282 1.71 -8.96 10.52
N ALA A 283 2.11 -9.04 9.26
CA ALA A 283 2.66 -10.25 8.66
C ALA A 283 4.18 -10.16 8.73
N SER A 284 4.79 -10.99 9.57
CA SER A 284 6.22 -10.92 9.83
C SER A 284 7.02 -11.96 9.07
N GLY A 285 8.22 -11.58 8.66
CA GLY A 285 9.19 -12.49 8.05
C GLY A 285 8.75 -13.06 6.70
N LEU A 286 8.23 -12.22 5.85
CA LEU A 286 7.89 -12.54 4.46
C LEU A 286 9.13 -12.34 3.58
N GLU A 287 9.44 -13.33 2.75
CA GLU A 287 10.61 -13.32 1.86
C GLU A 287 10.31 -12.52 0.58
N VAL A 288 11.22 -11.64 0.19
CA VAL A 288 11.14 -10.89 -1.06
C VAL A 288 11.64 -11.78 -2.20
N MET A 289 10.75 -12.11 -3.13
CA MET A 289 11.03 -13.04 -4.23
C MET A 289 11.46 -12.36 -5.52
N ARG A 290 10.92 -11.20 -5.81
CA ARG A 290 11.19 -10.46 -7.04
C ARG A 290 10.97 -8.98 -6.81
N ILE A 291 11.78 -8.15 -7.44
CA ILE A 291 11.66 -6.70 -7.42
C ILE A 291 11.70 -6.21 -8.86
N ASN A 292 10.72 -5.38 -9.22
CA ASN A 292 10.72 -4.65 -10.48
C ASN A 292 10.99 -3.17 -10.19
N PRO A 293 12.17 -2.65 -10.55
CA PRO A 293 12.51 -1.24 -10.30
C PRO A 293 11.80 -0.27 -11.26
N VAL A 294 11.41 -0.71 -12.46
CA VAL A 294 10.71 0.14 -13.44
C VAL A 294 9.28 0.45 -12.97
N THR A 295 8.52 -0.58 -12.68
CA THR A 295 7.13 -0.46 -12.20
C THR A 295 7.02 -0.22 -10.71
N GLN A 296 8.13 -0.18 -9.97
CA GLN A 296 8.20 0.00 -8.52
C GLN A 296 7.34 -1.03 -7.76
N VAL A 297 7.44 -2.31 -8.15
CA VAL A 297 6.67 -3.41 -7.57
C VAL A 297 7.57 -4.41 -6.86
N ILE A 298 7.17 -4.80 -5.65
CA ILE A 298 7.81 -5.85 -4.84
C ILE A 298 6.90 -7.06 -4.79
N TYR A 299 7.46 -8.24 -5.05
CA TYR A 299 6.78 -9.53 -4.93
C TYR A 299 7.21 -10.20 -3.63
N VAL A 300 6.29 -10.32 -2.70
CA VAL A 300 6.53 -10.91 -1.38
C VAL A 300 5.84 -12.25 -1.26
N LYS A 301 6.57 -13.27 -0.80
CA LYS A 301 6.05 -14.63 -0.64
C LYS A 301 4.98 -14.70 0.45
N GLY A 302 3.79 -15.17 0.10
CA GLY A 302 2.69 -15.36 1.04
C GLY A 302 1.64 -14.26 1.00
N CYS A 303 0.75 -14.27 1.97
CA CYS A 303 -0.35 -13.33 2.08
C CYS A 303 -0.04 -12.17 3.02
N VAL A 304 -0.61 -11.02 2.71
CA VAL A 304 -0.44 -9.75 3.41
C VAL A 304 -1.80 -9.26 3.89
N PRO A 305 -1.92 -8.66 5.08
CA PRO A 305 -3.20 -8.13 5.57
C PRO A 305 -3.77 -7.06 4.63
N GLY A 306 -5.07 -6.89 4.65
CA GLY A 306 -5.78 -5.87 3.88
C GLY A 306 -6.32 -6.34 2.54
N ASP A 307 -7.21 -5.52 1.99
CA ASP A 307 -7.81 -5.70 0.67
C ASP A 307 -6.89 -5.08 -0.41
N HIS A 308 -7.21 -5.31 -1.69
CA HIS A 308 -6.52 -4.65 -2.79
C HIS A 308 -6.71 -3.13 -2.71
N GLY A 309 -5.68 -2.37 -3.08
CA GLY A 309 -5.68 -0.91 -2.97
C GLY A 309 -5.51 -0.36 -1.55
N GLU A 310 -5.38 -1.20 -0.52
CA GLU A 310 -5.09 -0.73 0.84
C GLU A 310 -3.61 -0.41 1.03
N LEU A 311 -3.35 0.61 1.87
CA LEU A 311 -2.01 1.05 2.21
C LEU A 311 -1.35 0.08 3.20
N LEU A 312 -0.11 -0.26 2.93
CA LEU A 312 0.73 -1.14 3.72
C LEU A 312 2.03 -0.44 4.12
N LEU A 313 2.54 -0.78 5.29
CA LEU A 313 3.84 -0.36 5.78
C LEU A 313 4.79 -1.56 5.68
N ILE A 314 5.90 -1.39 4.99
CA ILE A 314 6.93 -2.42 4.83
C ILE A 314 8.16 -2.00 5.64
N ASN A 315 8.62 -2.88 6.51
CA ASN A 315 9.82 -2.70 7.33
C ASN A 315 10.72 -3.91 7.24
N ASP A 316 11.98 -3.76 7.60
CA ASP A 316 12.91 -4.87 7.79
C ASP A 316 12.38 -5.85 8.84
N CYS A 317 12.69 -7.12 8.66
CA CYS A 317 12.38 -8.16 9.63
C CYS A 317 13.42 -8.17 10.74
N TRP A 318 12.96 -8.19 11.99
CA TRP A 318 13.79 -8.16 13.19
C TRP A 318 13.80 -9.49 13.93
N ASN A 319 13.57 -10.56 13.22
CA ASN A 319 13.65 -11.89 13.78
C ASN A 319 15.09 -12.40 13.59
N GLU A 320 15.76 -12.78 14.64
CA GLU A 320 17.16 -13.29 14.65
C GLU A 320 17.40 -14.38 13.61
N LYS A 321 16.41 -15.24 13.35
CA LYS A 321 16.50 -16.30 12.33
C LYS A 321 16.30 -15.83 10.89
N LYS A 322 15.89 -14.58 10.70
CA LYS A 322 15.52 -13.98 9.42
C LYS A 322 16.11 -12.59 9.26
N GLU A 323 17.29 -12.41 9.83
CA GLU A 323 18.00 -11.14 9.76
C GLU A 323 18.40 -10.79 8.34
N VAL A 324 18.44 -9.51 8.10
CA VAL A 324 18.90 -8.93 6.85
C VAL A 324 20.43 -8.95 6.86
N LYS A 325 21.02 -9.46 5.81
CA LYS A 325 22.45 -9.41 5.60
C LYS A 325 22.77 -8.23 4.69
N GLU A 326 23.53 -7.27 5.19
CA GLU A 326 24.08 -6.14 4.44
C GLU A 326 23.09 -5.48 3.46
N PRO A 327 22.01 -4.88 3.97
CA PRO A 327 21.07 -4.17 3.10
C PRO A 327 21.69 -2.86 2.61
N PRO A 328 21.19 -2.26 1.52
CA PRO A 328 21.57 -0.90 1.11
C PRO A 328 21.34 0.07 2.26
N PHE A 329 22.38 0.79 2.70
CA PHE A 329 22.30 1.59 3.93
C PHE A 329 22.75 3.04 3.71
N PRO A 330 22.02 4.03 4.24
CA PRO A 330 20.73 3.97 4.96
C PRO A 330 19.53 3.66 4.07
N THR A 331 19.67 3.88 2.76
CA THR A 331 18.71 3.53 1.69
C THR A 331 19.49 3.28 0.40
N PHE A 332 18.83 2.77 -0.61
CA PHE A 332 19.43 2.65 -1.94
C PHE A 332 19.59 4.04 -2.55
N VAL A 333 20.80 4.36 -2.99
CA VAL A 333 21.11 5.58 -3.75
C VAL A 333 21.53 5.13 -5.14
N PRO A 334 20.83 5.58 -6.19
CA PRO A 334 21.21 5.26 -7.56
C PRO A 334 22.53 5.89 -7.92
N GLU A 335 23.38 5.18 -8.65
CA GLU A 335 24.62 5.71 -9.22
C GLU A 335 24.34 6.54 -10.47
N GLU A 336 25.20 7.52 -10.76
CA GLU A 336 25.08 8.37 -11.95
C GLU A 336 25.18 7.49 -13.20
N GLY A 337 24.08 7.33 -13.92
CA GLY A 337 24.00 6.55 -15.16
C GLY A 337 23.02 5.38 -15.13
N ASP A 338 22.77 4.76 -14.00
CA ASP A 338 21.85 3.60 -13.89
C ASP A 338 20.38 4.00 -14.01
N ASP A 339 20.03 5.22 -13.64
CA ASP A 339 18.66 5.62 -13.42
C ASP A 339 17.96 6.21 -14.63
N LEU A 340 18.65 6.90 -15.50
CA LEU A 340 18.04 7.57 -16.66
C LEU A 340 17.37 6.57 -17.61
N ALA A 341 17.95 5.39 -17.80
CA ALA A 341 17.38 4.35 -18.63
C ALA A 341 16.13 3.70 -17.98
N LEU A 342 16.14 3.51 -16.66
CA LEU A 342 15.04 2.91 -15.89
C LEU A 342 13.82 3.84 -15.79
N TYR A 343 14.07 5.15 -15.62
CA TYR A 343 12.99 6.14 -15.50
C TYR A 343 12.42 6.59 -16.85
N ASN A 344 13.21 6.49 -17.90
CA ASN A 344 12.79 6.83 -19.26
C ASN A 344 12.12 5.66 -19.99
N CYS A 345 12.01 4.47 -19.37
CA CYS A 345 11.10 3.45 -19.87
C CYS A 345 9.70 4.02 -19.86
N ALA A 346 9.27 4.49 -21.03
CA ALA A 346 7.94 5.07 -21.22
C ALA A 346 6.87 4.09 -20.70
N VAL A 347 5.78 4.63 -20.19
CA VAL A 347 4.61 3.85 -19.74
C VAL A 347 4.12 2.91 -20.85
N ASP A 348 4.41 3.25 -22.09
CA ASP A 348 4.05 2.49 -23.31
C ASP A 348 5.13 1.50 -23.78
N ALA A 349 6.21 1.30 -23.00
CA ALA A 349 7.24 0.34 -23.37
C ALA A 349 6.68 -1.09 -23.38
N PRO A 350 7.08 -1.97 -24.32
CA PRO A 350 6.62 -3.34 -24.37
C PRO A 350 6.99 -4.07 -23.09
N ILE A 351 6.12 -4.99 -22.65
CA ILE A 351 6.26 -5.74 -21.38
C ILE A 351 7.60 -6.46 -21.29
N SER A 352 8.16 -6.89 -22.41
CA SER A 352 9.49 -7.53 -22.50
C SER A 352 10.59 -6.63 -21.93
N ASP A 353 10.57 -5.35 -22.25
CA ASP A 353 11.59 -4.39 -21.86
C ASP A 353 11.45 -4.02 -20.38
N ILE A 354 10.22 -3.88 -19.91
CA ILE A 354 9.92 -3.62 -18.49
C ILE A 354 10.37 -4.77 -17.60
N THR A 355 10.22 -6.02 -18.07
CA THR A 355 10.59 -7.21 -17.29
C THR A 355 12.07 -7.55 -17.38
N ALA A 356 12.81 -6.98 -18.33
CA ALA A 356 14.25 -7.18 -18.46
C ALA A 356 15.04 -6.71 -17.23
N TYR A 357 14.56 -5.66 -16.56
CA TYR A 357 15.17 -5.08 -15.36
C TYR A 357 14.77 -5.76 -14.06
N ASP A 358 13.95 -6.81 -14.11
CA ASP A 358 13.51 -7.52 -12.93
C ASP A 358 14.66 -8.24 -12.20
N ILE A 359 14.73 -8.01 -10.91
CA ILE A 359 15.67 -8.71 -10.02
C ILE A 359 14.93 -9.90 -9.41
N TYR A 360 15.39 -11.12 -9.74
CA TYR A 360 14.78 -12.36 -9.29
C TYR A 360 15.57 -13.01 -8.15
N HIS A 361 14.85 -13.66 -7.25
CA HIS A 361 15.47 -14.54 -6.28
C HIS A 361 16.12 -15.75 -7.00
N PRO A 362 17.32 -16.22 -6.58
CA PRO A 362 18.04 -17.32 -7.24
C PRO A 362 17.23 -18.62 -7.34
N LYS A 363 16.30 -18.86 -6.42
CA LYS A 363 15.41 -20.04 -6.43
C LYS A 363 14.22 -19.90 -7.36
N LEU A 364 13.96 -18.71 -7.90
CA LEU A 364 12.79 -18.44 -8.72
C LEU A 364 13.06 -18.80 -10.18
N PHE A 365 12.14 -19.54 -10.78
CA PHE A 365 12.22 -19.89 -12.19
C PHE A 365 11.92 -18.65 -13.06
N ARG A 366 12.79 -18.38 -14.03
CA ARG A 366 12.60 -17.31 -15.01
C ARG A 366 12.06 -17.89 -16.30
N PHE A 367 10.91 -17.36 -16.73
CA PHE A 367 10.37 -17.68 -18.04
C PHE A 367 11.07 -16.81 -19.09
N THR A 368 11.91 -17.40 -19.91
CA THR A 368 12.65 -16.70 -20.98
C THR A 368 11.97 -16.79 -22.33
N SER A 369 11.02 -17.70 -22.46
CA SER A 369 10.24 -17.91 -23.68
C SER A 369 8.75 -17.93 -23.32
N PRO A 370 7.84 -17.61 -24.26
CA PRO A 370 6.41 -17.77 -24.04
C PRO A 370 6.12 -19.23 -23.70
N SER A 371 5.42 -19.45 -22.57
CA SER A 371 5.08 -20.80 -22.09
C SER A 371 4.07 -21.52 -23.00
N ILE A 372 3.31 -20.75 -23.77
CA ILE A 372 2.31 -21.27 -24.71
C ILE A 372 2.44 -20.49 -26.01
N VAL A 373 2.79 -21.17 -27.07
CA VAL A 373 2.71 -20.64 -28.42
C VAL A 373 1.43 -21.20 -29.03
N TYR A 374 0.46 -20.32 -29.25
CA TYR A 374 -0.79 -20.70 -29.89
C TYR A 374 -0.54 -20.81 -31.40
N THR A 375 -0.76 -21.99 -31.95
CA THR A 375 -0.85 -22.22 -33.39
C THR A 375 -2.33 -22.17 -33.81
N GLU A 376 -2.60 -21.93 -35.10
CA GLU A 376 -3.97 -21.93 -35.62
C GLU A 376 -4.71 -23.28 -35.34
N GLU A 377 -3.96 -24.36 -35.26
CA GLU A 377 -4.51 -25.66 -34.85
C GLU A 377 -4.94 -25.72 -33.40
N ASP A 378 -4.24 -25.03 -32.50
CA ASP A 378 -4.60 -24.99 -31.08
C ASP A 378 -5.81 -24.12 -30.83
N GLU A 379 -5.97 -23.05 -31.60
CA GLU A 379 -7.18 -22.22 -31.58
C GLU A 379 -8.40 -23.02 -32.02
N THR A 380 -8.29 -23.78 -33.10
CA THR A 380 -9.40 -24.63 -33.59
C THR A 380 -9.74 -25.75 -32.60
N LYS A 381 -8.74 -26.36 -31.95
CA LYS A 381 -8.94 -27.35 -30.87
C LYS A 381 -9.58 -26.76 -29.63
N SER A 382 -9.20 -25.54 -29.24
CA SER A 382 -9.80 -24.84 -28.09
C SER A 382 -11.25 -24.50 -28.36
N ALA A 383 -11.58 -23.94 -29.51
CA ALA A 383 -12.95 -23.65 -29.95
C ALA A 383 -13.83 -24.91 -30.03
N ALA A 384 -13.27 -26.03 -30.47
CA ALA A 384 -14.00 -27.29 -30.47
C ALA A 384 -14.27 -27.84 -29.06
N ARG A 385 -13.33 -27.68 -28.11
CA ARG A 385 -13.53 -28.02 -26.68
C ARG A 385 -14.60 -27.16 -26.00
N GLU A 386 -14.66 -25.88 -26.29
CA GLU A 386 -15.71 -24.97 -25.76
C GLU A 386 -17.09 -25.34 -26.29
N LYS A 387 -17.20 -25.63 -27.59
CA LYS A 387 -18.46 -26.14 -28.19
C LYS A 387 -18.89 -27.46 -27.55
N GLY A 388 -17.96 -28.35 -27.24
CA GLY A 388 -18.22 -29.64 -26.55
C GLY A 388 -18.74 -29.41 -25.13
N ARG A 389 -18.12 -28.52 -24.35
CA ARG A 389 -18.56 -28.14 -22.98
C ARG A 389 -19.95 -27.51 -22.97
N ALA A 390 -20.25 -26.63 -23.91
CA ALA A 390 -21.56 -26.00 -24.03
C ALA A 390 -22.67 -27.03 -24.35
N LYS A 391 -22.39 -28.09 -25.13
CA LYS A 391 -23.34 -29.20 -25.39
C LYS A 391 -23.59 -30.02 -24.10
N ILE A 392 -22.56 -30.33 -23.33
CA ILE A 392 -22.67 -31.09 -22.07
C ILE A 392 -23.51 -30.31 -21.04
N ALA A 393 -23.32 -29.00 -20.95
CA ALA A 393 -24.07 -28.16 -20.04
C ALA A 393 -25.59 -28.08 -20.40
N LYS A 394 -25.92 -28.17 -21.69
CA LYS A 394 -27.34 -28.23 -22.16
C LYS A 394 -28.01 -29.57 -21.88
N VAL A 395 -27.26 -30.67 -21.84
CA VAL A 395 -27.80 -32.02 -21.57
C VAL A 395 -28.06 -32.25 -20.08
N LYS A 396 -27.41 -31.50 -19.19
CA LYS A 396 -27.59 -31.63 -17.73
C LYS A 396 -28.69 -30.74 -17.15
N LYS A 397 -29.45 -30.01 -17.98
CA LYS A 397 -30.67 -29.30 -17.60
C LYS A 397 -31.88 -30.13 -18.05
#